data_ec4678ebc021ae18cfeb82ae9d793035
#
_entry.id   ec4678ebc021ae18cfeb82ae9d793035
#
_cell.length_a   1.000
_cell.length_b   1.000
_cell.length_c   1.000
_cell.angle_alpha   90.00
_cell.angle_beta   90.00
_cell.angle_gamma   90.00
#
_symmetry.space_group_name_H-M   'P 1'
#
loop_
_entity.id
_entity.type
_entity.pdbx_description
1 polymer ?
#
loop_
_entity_poly.entity_id
_entity_poly.type
_entity_poly.pdbx_seq_one_letter_code
_entity_poly.pdbx_strand_id
1 'polypeptide(L)'
;MRDDTLAHPAFVDGSHLRKFDIVLANPPYSIKTWNREAFMNDKWGRNFLGTPPQGRADYAFFQHILASMDDKTGRCAILFPHGVLFRDEEQAMREELIKLDYLDCVIGLGPNLFFNASMEACIIICRKEKSSDRKGKVLFIDAKDEVTRKNAESYLEQHHIKKIVDAYNAFTDIDGFAKVIDNAAISSNRALISIQSYVVNSNNTQQYDYDESIKEWLNQSVFTHSQVNQFLNIIE
;
A
#
# COMPACT_ATOMS: atom_id res chain seq x y z
N MET A 1 -9.67 14.75 22.07
CA MET A 1 -9.77 13.58 22.95
C MET A 1 -8.53 12.72 22.71
N ARG A 2 -7.85 12.25 23.75
CA ARG A 2 -6.67 11.39 23.64
C ARG A 2 -7.01 10.06 24.30
N ASP A 3 -7.10 8.99 23.49
CA ASP A 3 -7.44 7.66 23.97
C ASP A 3 -6.88 6.59 23.02
N ASP A 4 -6.94 5.32 23.41
CA ASP A 4 -6.61 4.17 22.56
C ASP A 4 -7.82 3.85 21.66
N THR A 5 -7.74 4.25 20.40
CA THR A 5 -8.80 4.05 19.41
C THR A 5 -9.16 2.57 19.18
N LEU A 6 -8.20 1.66 19.35
CA LEU A 6 -8.47 0.22 19.18
C LEU A 6 -9.20 -0.35 20.38
N ALA A 7 -8.84 0.07 21.59
CA ALA A 7 -9.49 -0.40 22.82
C ALA A 7 -10.81 0.34 23.10
N HIS A 8 -10.81 1.68 22.92
CA HIS A 8 -11.92 2.55 23.29
C HIS A 8 -12.19 3.59 22.20
N PRO A 9 -12.84 3.21 21.08
CA PRO A 9 -13.15 4.17 20.02
C PRO A 9 -14.02 5.31 20.55
N ALA A 10 -13.62 6.54 20.29
CA ALA A 10 -14.28 7.74 20.81
C ALA A 10 -15.56 8.12 20.05
N PHE A 11 -15.62 7.76 18.77
CA PHE A 11 -16.75 8.10 17.90
C PHE A 11 -17.70 6.92 17.80
N VAL A 12 -18.60 6.84 18.77
CA VAL A 12 -19.62 5.78 18.86
C VAL A 12 -21.02 6.38 18.95
N ASP A 13 -21.99 5.62 18.48
CA ASP A 13 -23.41 5.89 18.63
C ASP A 13 -24.07 4.63 19.23
N GLY A 14 -24.29 4.67 20.53
CA GLY A 14 -24.71 3.50 21.29
C GLY A 14 -23.69 2.35 21.21
N SER A 15 -24.09 1.22 20.62
CA SER A 15 -23.25 0.03 20.46
C SER A 15 -22.49 -0.02 19.13
N HIS A 16 -22.61 0.99 18.27
CA HIS A 16 -22.03 1.01 16.94
C HIS A 16 -20.99 2.13 16.78
N LEU A 17 -20.08 1.96 15.84
CA LEU A 17 -19.21 3.06 15.42
C LEU A 17 -20.03 4.10 14.67
N ARG A 18 -19.79 5.36 14.97
CA ARG A 18 -20.31 6.48 14.18
C ARG A 18 -19.74 6.43 12.76
N LYS A 19 -20.59 6.68 11.77
CA LYS A 19 -20.25 6.67 10.34
C LYS A 19 -19.97 8.07 9.82
N PHE A 20 -19.06 8.16 8.85
CA PHE A 20 -18.62 9.41 8.25
C PHE A 20 -18.48 9.27 6.73
N ASP A 21 -18.84 10.32 5.99
CA ASP A 21 -18.64 10.39 4.53
C ASP A 21 -17.16 10.45 4.16
N ILE A 22 -16.34 11.09 5.01
CA ILE A 22 -14.89 11.25 4.79
C ILE A 22 -14.14 10.91 6.07
N VAL A 23 -13.16 10.01 5.95
CA VAL A 23 -12.23 9.68 7.02
C VAL A 23 -10.80 9.94 6.53
N LEU A 24 -10.11 10.86 7.17
CA LEU A 24 -8.69 11.12 6.94
C LEU A 24 -7.89 10.65 8.15
N ALA A 25 -6.86 9.86 7.93
CA ALA A 25 -6.10 9.28 9.04
C ALA A 25 -4.61 9.16 8.74
N ASN A 26 -3.83 9.44 9.78
CA ASN A 26 -2.42 9.10 9.89
C ASN A 26 -2.27 8.31 11.20
N PRO A 27 -2.55 7.01 11.19
CA PRO A 27 -2.47 6.19 12.41
C PRO A 27 -1.02 5.96 12.81
N PRO A 28 -0.75 5.58 14.07
CA PRO A 28 0.59 5.19 14.47
C PRO A 28 1.02 3.92 13.75
N TYR A 29 2.29 3.88 13.27
CA TYR A 29 2.81 2.78 12.45
C TYR A 29 3.38 1.65 13.30
N SER A 30 3.12 0.40 12.86
CA SER A 30 3.78 -0.82 13.35
C SER A 30 3.76 -0.95 14.88
N ILE A 31 2.64 -0.61 15.52
CA ILE A 31 2.43 -0.80 16.95
C ILE A 31 2.52 -2.29 17.28
N LYS A 32 3.44 -2.64 18.18
CA LYS A 32 3.69 -4.02 18.60
C LYS A 32 2.88 -4.42 19.84
N THR A 33 2.59 -3.45 20.71
CA THR A 33 1.88 -3.68 21.97
C THR A 33 0.45 -3.16 21.84
N TRP A 34 -0.49 -4.05 21.60
CA TRP A 34 -1.91 -3.77 21.48
C TRP A 34 -2.73 -5.00 21.84
N ASN A 35 -4.00 -4.83 22.16
CA ASN A 35 -4.85 -5.95 22.59
C ASN A 35 -5.44 -6.69 21.37
N ARG A 36 -4.62 -7.55 20.76
CA ARG A 36 -5.00 -8.38 19.61
C ARG A 36 -6.15 -9.34 19.94
N GLU A 37 -6.13 -9.93 21.15
CA GLU A 37 -7.16 -10.89 21.57
C GLU A 37 -8.54 -10.22 21.65
N ALA A 38 -8.62 -9.02 22.24
CA ALA A 38 -9.87 -8.26 22.25
C ALA A 38 -10.33 -7.89 20.84
N PHE A 39 -9.40 -7.63 19.91
CA PHE A 39 -9.73 -7.33 18.50
C PHE A 39 -10.24 -8.55 17.73
N MET A 40 -9.81 -9.77 18.07
CA MET A 40 -10.35 -11.00 17.48
C MET A 40 -11.86 -11.12 17.69
N ASN A 41 -12.35 -10.70 18.84
CA ASN A 41 -13.76 -10.68 19.21
C ASN A 41 -14.29 -9.25 19.33
N ASP A 42 -13.94 -8.41 18.36
CA ASP A 42 -14.23 -6.99 18.41
C ASP A 42 -15.74 -6.70 18.44
N LYS A 43 -16.20 -6.10 19.54
CA LYS A 43 -17.61 -5.77 19.73
C LYS A 43 -18.17 -4.73 18.75
N TRP A 44 -17.29 -4.02 18.03
CA TRP A 44 -17.64 -3.01 17.05
C TRP A 44 -17.69 -3.55 15.62
N GLY A 45 -17.42 -4.85 15.43
CA GLY A 45 -17.42 -5.52 14.14
C GLY A 45 -16.30 -5.09 13.19
N ARG A 46 -15.17 -4.62 13.75
CA ARG A 46 -14.04 -4.14 12.93
C ARG A 46 -13.17 -5.24 12.35
N ASN A 47 -13.17 -6.43 12.92
CA ASN A 47 -12.34 -7.56 12.49
C ASN A 47 -12.92 -8.31 11.28
N PHE A 48 -13.25 -7.61 10.20
CA PHE A 48 -13.92 -8.20 9.02
C PHE A 48 -12.96 -8.54 7.87
N LEU A 49 -11.73 -8.03 7.85
CA LEU A 49 -10.69 -8.48 6.93
C LEU A 49 -9.83 -9.60 7.52
N GLY A 50 -9.95 -9.88 8.82
CA GLY A 50 -9.13 -10.82 9.57
C GLY A 50 -8.27 -10.14 10.63
N THR A 51 -7.75 -10.95 11.55
CA THR A 51 -7.01 -10.45 12.70
C THR A 51 -5.53 -10.20 12.36
N PRO A 52 -5.04 -8.95 12.46
CA PRO A 52 -3.66 -8.63 12.17
C PRO A 52 -2.66 -9.35 13.10
N PRO A 53 -1.41 -9.51 12.68
CA PRO A 53 -0.37 -10.12 13.52
C PRO A 53 -0.11 -9.27 14.78
N GLN A 54 0.28 -9.94 15.90
CA GLN A 54 0.55 -9.24 17.17
C GLN A 54 1.59 -8.13 17.03
N GLY A 55 2.59 -8.35 16.20
CA GLY A 55 3.69 -7.41 16.02
C GLY A 55 3.35 -6.13 15.27
N ARG A 56 2.13 -6.00 14.72
CA ARG A 56 1.74 -4.87 13.86
C ARG A 56 0.24 -4.64 13.87
N ALA A 57 -0.19 -3.49 14.37
CA ALA A 57 -1.60 -3.09 14.44
C ALA A 57 -2.08 -2.34 13.18
N ASP A 58 -1.27 -2.21 12.13
CA ASP A 58 -1.57 -1.38 10.97
C ASP A 58 -2.95 -1.71 10.37
N TYR A 59 -3.24 -2.99 10.12
CA TYR A 59 -4.53 -3.44 9.62
C TYR A 59 -5.67 -3.40 10.66
N ALA A 60 -5.38 -3.31 11.96
CA ALA A 60 -6.43 -3.06 12.95
C ALA A 60 -6.93 -1.61 12.85
N PHE A 61 -6.02 -0.64 12.71
CA PHE A 61 -6.37 0.75 12.42
C PHE A 61 -7.06 0.89 11.07
N PHE A 62 -6.57 0.18 10.04
CA PHE A 62 -7.18 0.19 8.72
C PHE A 62 -8.65 -0.26 8.78
N GLN A 63 -8.92 -1.39 9.42
CA GLN A 63 -10.26 -1.91 9.59
C GLN A 63 -11.15 -0.98 10.42
N HIS A 64 -10.61 -0.33 11.47
CA HIS A 64 -11.34 0.69 12.23
C HIS A 64 -11.76 1.86 11.33
N ILE A 65 -10.87 2.35 10.47
CA ILE A 65 -11.17 3.44 9.53
C ILE A 65 -12.24 3.01 8.52
N LEU A 66 -12.09 1.84 7.90
CA LEU A 66 -13.06 1.29 6.95
C LEU A 66 -14.44 1.05 7.60
N ALA A 67 -14.46 0.59 8.86
CA ALA A 67 -15.69 0.41 9.64
C ALA A 67 -16.36 1.72 10.01
N SER A 68 -15.61 2.82 10.08
CA SER A 68 -16.14 4.17 10.36
C SER A 68 -16.63 4.92 9.12
N MET A 69 -16.44 4.37 7.92
CA MET A 69 -16.97 4.95 6.68
C MET A 69 -18.49 4.72 6.58
N ASP A 70 -19.23 5.71 6.10
CA ASP A 70 -20.63 5.54 5.69
C ASP A 70 -20.76 4.47 4.61
N ASP A 71 -21.78 3.65 4.67
CA ASP A 71 -21.90 2.45 3.85
C ASP A 71 -22.20 2.75 2.36
N LYS A 72 -22.60 3.97 2.03
CA LYS A 72 -22.87 4.42 0.64
C LYS A 72 -21.89 5.49 0.18
N THR A 73 -21.74 6.55 0.96
CA THR A 73 -20.95 7.74 0.57
C THR A 73 -19.53 7.71 1.09
N GLY A 74 -19.21 6.78 2.00
CA GLY A 74 -17.97 6.74 2.74
C GLY A 74 -16.74 6.53 1.87
N ARG A 75 -15.74 7.39 2.12
CA ARG A 75 -14.41 7.29 1.53
C ARG A 75 -13.34 7.65 2.55
N CYS A 76 -12.15 7.11 2.39
CA CYS A 76 -11.04 7.45 3.26
C CYS A 76 -9.76 7.68 2.47
N ALA A 77 -8.83 8.43 3.07
CA ALA A 77 -7.44 8.48 2.68
C ALA A 77 -6.58 8.26 3.94
N ILE A 78 -5.68 7.29 3.86
CA ILE A 78 -4.90 6.83 5.00
C ILE A 78 -3.43 6.85 4.63
N LEU A 79 -2.62 7.46 5.47
CA LEU A 79 -1.17 7.41 5.35
C LEU A 79 -0.65 6.17 6.06
N PHE A 80 0.12 5.34 5.35
CA PHE A 80 0.73 4.12 5.88
C PHE A 80 2.19 3.95 5.43
N PRO A 81 2.98 3.14 6.16
CA PRO A 81 4.28 2.69 5.67
C PRO A 81 4.09 1.70 4.51
N HIS A 82 4.99 1.69 3.53
CA HIS A 82 4.92 0.81 2.36
C HIS A 82 4.73 -0.67 2.68
N GLY A 83 5.22 -1.12 3.85
CA GLY A 83 5.10 -2.52 4.27
C GLY A 83 3.68 -3.10 4.25
N VAL A 84 2.64 -2.30 4.50
CA VAL A 84 1.24 -2.76 4.46
C VAL A 84 0.81 -3.25 3.08
N LEU A 85 1.54 -2.86 2.03
CA LEU A 85 1.22 -3.16 0.64
C LEU A 85 1.63 -4.59 0.21
N PHE A 86 2.59 -5.21 0.93
CA PHE A 86 3.22 -6.45 0.44
C PHE A 86 3.56 -7.50 1.50
N ARG A 87 3.48 -7.21 2.80
CA ARG A 87 3.85 -8.22 3.84
C ARG A 87 3.00 -9.46 3.71
N ASP A 88 3.63 -10.64 3.77
CA ASP A 88 2.94 -11.93 3.65
C ASP A 88 1.93 -12.18 4.77
N GLU A 89 2.25 -11.78 6.00
CA GLU A 89 1.38 -11.95 7.18
C GLU A 89 0.03 -11.23 7.05
N GLU A 90 -0.05 -10.24 6.17
CA GLU A 90 -1.24 -9.40 5.92
C GLU A 90 -1.91 -9.74 4.57
N GLN A 91 -1.42 -10.75 3.83
CA GLN A 91 -1.94 -11.14 2.52
C GLN A 91 -3.44 -11.44 2.54
N ALA A 92 -3.90 -12.27 3.48
CA ALA A 92 -5.32 -12.64 3.57
C ALA A 92 -6.23 -11.42 3.77
N MET A 93 -5.76 -10.42 4.51
CA MET A 93 -6.52 -9.16 4.69
C MET A 93 -6.57 -8.32 3.42
N ARG A 94 -5.51 -8.31 2.61
CA ARG A 94 -5.53 -7.68 1.28
C ARG A 94 -6.46 -8.39 0.32
N GLU A 95 -6.48 -9.72 0.35
CA GLU A 95 -7.42 -10.52 -0.46
C GLU A 95 -8.87 -10.17 -0.14
N GLU A 96 -9.24 -10.08 1.14
CA GLU A 96 -10.59 -9.67 1.54
C GLU A 96 -10.87 -8.21 1.15
N LEU A 97 -9.92 -7.30 1.28
CA LEU A 97 -10.07 -5.91 0.87
C LEU A 97 -10.37 -5.78 -0.64
N ILE A 98 -9.67 -6.57 -1.48
CA ILE A 98 -9.89 -6.61 -2.93
C ILE A 98 -11.25 -7.22 -3.29
N LYS A 99 -11.67 -8.29 -2.61
CA LYS A 99 -13.01 -8.91 -2.78
C LYS A 99 -14.14 -7.94 -2.47
N LEU A 100 -13.99 -7.11 -1.44
CA LEU A 100 -14.95 -6.08 -1.07
C LEU A 100 -15.00 -4.91 -2.07
N ASP A 101 -14.05 -4.83 -2.98
CA ASP A 101 -13.89 -3.74 -3.95
C ASP A 101 -13.80 -2.32 -3.32
N TYR A 102 -13.26 -2.23 -2.10
CA TYR A 102 -13.14 -0.94 -1.42
C TYR A 102 -11.89 -0.16 -1.82
N LEU A 103 -10.82 -0.84 -2.22
CA LEU A 103 -9.56 -0.19 -2.60
C LEU A 103 -9.71 0.57 -3.92
N ASP A 104 -9.63 1.91 -3.88
CA ASP A 104 -9.79 2.79 -5.05
C ASP A 104 -8.44 3.22 -5.64
N CYS A 105 -7.49 3.62 -4.78
CA CYS A 105 -6.17 4.06 -5.23
C CYS A 105 -5.08 3.79 -4.20
N VAL A 106 -3.86 3.51 -4.68
CA VAL A 106 -2.63 3.45 -3.88
C VAL A 106 -1.62 4.43 -4.47
N ILE A 107 -1.15 5.37 -3.66
CA ILE A 107 -0.20 6.42 -4.07
C ILE A 107 1.10 6.21 -3.29
N GLY A 108 2.19 5.93 -3.98
CA GLY A 108 3.54 5.89 -3.40
C GLY A 108 4.12 7.28 -3.27
N LEU A 109 4.60 7.62 -2.09
CA LEU A 109 5.23 8.90 -1.80
C LEU A 109 6.74 8.74 -1.66
N GLY A 110 7.48 9.79 -1.99
CA GLY A 110 8.93 9.82 -1.82
C GLY A 110 9.40 9.79 -0.36
N PRO A 111 10.68 9.48 -0.14
CA PRO A 111 11.25 9.44 1.19
C PRO A 111 11.41 10.84 1.81
N ASN A 112 11.60 10.89 3.14
CA ASN A 112 11.87 12.11 3.92
C ASN A 112 10.77 13.19 3.86
N LEU A 113 9.52 12.82 3.56
CA LEU A 113 8.37 13.73 3.59
C LEU A 113 7.81 13.93 5.00
N PHE A 114 8.17 13.08 5.96
CA PHE A 114 7.63 13.12 7.31
C PHE A 114 8.75 13.37 8.32
N PHE A 115 8.42 14.18 9.32
CA PHE A 115 9.37 14.56 10.36
C PHE A 115 9.99 13.33 11.05
N ASN A 116 11.32 13.27 11.10
CA ASN A 116 12.10 12.16 11.65
C ASN A 116 11.82 10.76 11.04
N ALA A 117 11.27 10.69 9.82
CA ALA A 117 11.02 9.43 9.14
C ALA A 117 11.68 9.43 7.76
N SER A 118 12.75 8.66 7.62
CA SER A 118 13.42 8.43 6.31
C SER A 118 12.68 7.41 5.43
N MET A 119 11.68 6.71 6.01
CA MET A 119 10.97 5.65 5.28
C MET A 119 9.96 6.22 4.29
N GLU A 120 9.82 5.52 3.19
CA GLU A 120 8.78 5.76 2.21
C GLU A 120 7.42 5.43 2.80
N ALA A 121 6.44 6.29 2.50
CA ALA A 121 5.05 6.12 2.89
C ALA A 121 4.16 6.02 1.65
N CYS A 122 2.96 5.50 1.86
CA CYS A 122 1.93 5.48 0.83
C CYS A 122 0.62 6.06 1.37
N ILE A 123 -0.20 6.59 0.45
CA ILE A 123 -1.58 6.93 0.74
C ILE A 123 -2.46 5.85 0.13
N ILE A 124 -3.31 5.24 0.96
CA ILE A 124 -4.33 4.30 0.52
C ILE A 124 -5.67 5.02 0.52
N ILE A 125 -6.35 5.03 -0.62
CA ILE A 125 -7.69 5.59 -0.77
C ILE A 125 -8.67 4.44 -0.94
N CYS A 126 -9.71 4.42 -0.10
CA CYS A 126 -10.81 3.48 -0.21
C CYS A 126 -12.14 4.21 -0.34
N ARG A 127 -13.11 3.52 -0.98
CA ARG A 127 -14.50 3.94 -1.15
C ARG A 127 -15.42 2.77 -0.85
N LYS A 128 -16.53 3.02 -0.17
CA LYS A 128 -17.58 2.00 0.03
C LYS A 128 -18.31 1.69 -1.27
N GLU A 129 -18.64 2.71 -2.04
CA GLU A 129 -19.18 2.57 -3.37
C GLU A 129 -18.31 3.28 -4.39
N LYS A 130 -17.88 2.57 -5.43
CA LYS A 130 -17.17 3.12 -6.57
C LYS A 130 -18.12 3.43 -7.71
N SER A 131 -17.80 4.45 -8.50
CA SER A 131 -18.47 4.71 -9.77
C SER A 131 -18.28 3.55 -10.76
N SER A 132 -19.14 3.45 -11.75
CA SER A 132 -19.15 2.32 -12.69
C SER A 132 -17.85 2.13 -13.46
N ASP A 133 -17.13 3.21 -13.74
CA ASP A 133 -15.84 3.24 -14.42
C ASP A 133 -14.68 2.75 -13.53
N ARG A 134 -14.83 2.79 -12.19
CA ARG A 134 -13.83 2.39 -11.21
C ARG A 134 -14.10 1.01 -10.57
N LYS A 135 -15.33 0.48 -10.71
CA LYS A 135 -15.69 -0.83 -10.13
C LYS A 135 -14.77 -1.93 -10.64
N GLY A 136 -14.29 -2.77 -9.71
CA GLY A 136 -13.40 -3.89 -10.00
C GLY A 136 -11.99 -3.49 -10.40
N LYS A 137 -11.58 -2.22 -10.18
CA LYS A 137 -10.27 -1.70 -10.57
C LYS A 137 -9.64 -0.90 -9.44
N VAL A 138 -8.32 -0.81 -9.47
CA VAL A 138 -7.50 0.00 -8.56
C VAL A 138 -6.51 0.83 -9.37
N LEU A 139 -6.39 2.11 -9.03
CA LEU A 139 -5.37 2.99 -9.58
C LEU A 139 -4.11 2.94 -8.70
N PHE A 140 -2.95 2.72 -9.30
CA PHE A 140 -1.64 2.84 -8.67
C PHE A 140 -0.94 4.09 -9.20
N ILE A 141 -0.40 4.94 -8.31
CA ILE A 141 0.35 6.15 -8.67
C ILE A 141 1.73 6.08 -8.01
N ASP A 142 2.79 6.13 -8.80
CA ASP A 142 4.17 6.26 -8.33
C ASP A 142 4.58 7.74 -8.29
N ALA A 143 4.38 8.36 -7.14
CA ALA A 143 4.75 9.75 -6.91
C ALA A 143 6.04 9.89 -6.09
N LYS A 144 6.90 8.85 -6.05
CA LYS A 144 8.15 8.87 -5.26
C LYS A 144 9.11 9.98 -5.67
N ASP A 145 9.11 10.36 -6.94
CA ASP A 145 9.97 11.41 -7.49
C ASP A 145 9.30 12.79 -7.49
N GLU A 146 8.01 12.87 -7.14
CA GLU A 146 7.24 14.10 -7.06
C GLU A 146 7.52 14.81 -5.72
N VAL A 147 8.76 15.22 -5.52
CA VAL A 147 9.21 15.90 -4.30
C VAL A 147 10.24 16.95 -4.60
N THR A 148 10.22 18.05 -3.87
CA THR A 148 11.33 19.00 -3.81
C THR A 148 12.19 18.64 -2.59
N ARG A 149 13.48 18.46 -2.81
CA ARG A 149 14.46 18.17 -1.75
C ARG A 149 15.21 19.43 -1.37
N LYS A 150 15.22 19.74 -0.07
CA LYS A 150 16.00 20.85 0.48
C LYS A 150 16.71 20.37 1.76
N ASN A 151 18.02 20.32 1.72
CA ASN A 151 18.84 19.70 2.77
C ASN A 151 18.47 18.22 2.97
N ALA A 152 18.13 17.81 4.19
CA ALA A 152 17.74 16.44 4.54
C ALA A 152 16.22 16.18 4.48
N GLU A 153 15.44 17.18 4.10
CA GLU A 153 13.97 17.11 4.10
C GLU A 153 13.42 17.14 2.67
N SER A 154 12.29 16.47 2.47
CA SER A 154 11.51 16.53 1.23
C SER A 154 10.15 17.15 1.52
N TYR A 155 9.57 17.83 0.54
CA TYR A 155 8.23 18.37 0.64
C TYR A 155 7.50 18.36 -0.70
N LEU A 156 6.17 18.33 -0.64
CA LEU A 156 5.32 18.41 -1.81
C LEU A 156 4.98 19.89 -2.11
N GLU A 157 5.35 20.34 -3.28
CA GLU A 157 4.90 21.64 -3.79
C GLU A 157 3.52 21.52 -4.47
N GLN A 158 2.87 22.65 -4.73
CA GLN A 158 1.52 22.66 -5.32
C GLN A 158 1.45 21.95 -6.67
N HIS A 159 2.49 22.00 -7.49
CA HIS A 159 2.51 21.32 -8.77
C HIS A 159 2.61 19.79 -8.63
N HIS A 160 3.35 19.28 -7.62
CA HIS A 160 3.38 17.83 -7.31
C HIS A 160 2.00 17.36 -6.87
N ILE A 161 1.39 18.08 -5.92
CA ILE A 161 0.04 17.77 -5.43
C ILE A 161 -0.95 17.77 -6.59
N LYS A 162 -0.89 18.80 -7.45
CA LYS A 162 -1.77 18.93 -8.63
C LYS A 162 -1.60 17.73 -9.56
N LYS A 163 -0.38 17.33 -9.88
CA LYS A 163 -0.10 16.19 -10.76
C LYS A 163 -0.70 14.89 -10.22
N ILE A 164 -0.52 14.63 -8.91
CA ILE A 164 -1.09 13.46 -8.23
C ILE A 164 -2.63 13.48 -8.27
N VAL A 165 -3.23 14.63 -7.95
CA VAL A 165 -4.69 14.81 -7.93
C VAL A 165 -5.28 14.70 -9.34
N ASP A 166 -4.62 15.27 -10.35
CA ASP A 166 -5.06 15.17 -11.74
C ASP A 166 -5.05 13.71 -12.23
N ALA A 167 -3.99 12.94 -11.92
CA ALA A 167 -3.91 11.52 -12.24
C ALA A 167 -4.99 10.69 -11.50
N TYR A 168 -5.22 10.98 -10.21
CA TYR A 168 -6.29 10.34 -9.45
C TYR A 168 -7.68 10.60 -10.06
N ASN A 169 -7.95 11.83 -10.48
CA ASN A 169 -9.23 12.21 -11.08
C ASN A 169 -9.40 11.63 -12.49
N ALA A 170 -8.35 11.61 -13.29
CA ALA A 170 -8.35 11.04 -14.64
C ALA A 170 -8.60 9.53 -14.64
N PHE A 171 -8.10 8.81 -13.62
CA PHE A 171 -8.22 7.36 -13.47
C PHE A 171 -7.83 6.59 -14.74
N THR A 172 -6.68 6.94 -15.31
CA THR A 172 -6.14 6.38 -16.57
C THR A 172 -4.67 6.06 -16.43
N ASP A 173 -4.16 5.22 -17.34
CA ASP A 173 -2.74 4.90 -17.42
C ASP A 173 -1.94 6.15 -17.83
N ILE A 174 -0.81 6.36 -17.13
CA ILE A 174 0.21 7.36 -17.46
C ILE A 174 1.56 6.65 -17.35
N ASP A 175 2.30 6.57 -18.44
CA ASP A 175 3.57 5.84 -18.51
C ASP A 175 4.55 6.25 -17.40
N GLY A 176 5.07 5.26 -16.68
CA GLY A 176 5.99 5.44 -15.57
C GLY A 176 5.44 6.20 -14.35
N PHE A 177 4.13 6.55 -14.33
CA PHE A 177 3.55 7.34 -13.24
C PHE A 177 2.26 6.77 -12.67
N ALA A 178 1.32 6.31 -13.51
CA ALA A 178 0.04 5.78 -13.03
C ALA A 178 -0.42 4.57 -13.85
N LYS A 179 -1.05 3.59 -13.19
CA LYS A 179 -1.57 2.37 -13.81
C LYS A 179 -2.88 1.94 -13.19
N VAL A 180 -3.88 1.66 -14.02
CA VAL A 180 -5.16 1.07 -13.62
C VAL A 180 -5.07 -0.45 -13.77
N ILE A 181 -5.38 -1.17 -12.71
CA ILE A 181 -5.27 -2.63 -12.64
C ILE A 181 -6.60 -3.24 -12.19
N ASP A 182 -7.05 -4.27 -12.89
CA ASP A 182 -8.25 -5.02 -12.51
C ASP A 182 -8.03 -5.81 -11.21
N ASN A 183 -9.04 -5.88 -10.36
CA ASN A 183 -9.00 -6.66 -9.11
C ASN A 183 -8.62 -8.13 -9.34
N ALA A 184 -9.03 -8.72 -10.46
CA ALA A 184 -8.66 -10.09 -10.83
C ALA A 184 -7.15 -10.25 -11.01
N ALA A 185 -6.48 -9.28 -11.65
CA ALA A 185 -5.03 -9.29 -11.84
C ALA A 185 -4.30 -9.14 -10.50
N ILE A 186 -4.79 -8.26 -9.59
CA ILE A 186 -4.24 -8.09 -8.25
C ILE A 186 -4.39 -9.39 -7.45
N SER A 187 -5.56 -10.02 -7.49
CA SER A 187 -5.82 -11.29 -6.79
C SER A 187 -4.91 -12.41 -7.30
N SER A 188 -4.68 -12.50 -8.61
CA SER A 188 -3.77 -13.48 -9.21
C SER A 188 -2.31 -13.26 -8.82
N ASN A 189 -1.94 -12.03 -8.46
CA ASN A 189 -0.62 -11.65 -7.96
C ASN A 189 -0.57 -11.63 -6.41
N ARG A 190 -1.15 -12.63 -5.73
CA ARG A 190 -1.13 -12.79 -4.26
C ARG A 190 -1.66 -11.57 -3.51
N ALA A 191 -2.61 -10.84 -4.09
CA ALA A 191 -3.13 -9.58 -3.58
C ALA A 191 -2.03 -8.57 -3.19
N LEU A 192 -0.91 -8.57 -3.91
CA LEU A 192 0.11 -7.54 -3.78
C LEU A 192 -0.45 -6.23 -4.30
N ILE A 193 -0.36 -5.18 -3.47
CA ILE A 193 -0.78 -3.83 -3.83
C ILE A 193 0.41 -2.85 -3.80
N SER A 194 1.62 -3.39 -4.02
CA SER A 194 2.85 -2.61 -4.17
C SER A 194 2.84 -1.88 -5.51
N ILE A 195 3.12 -0.59 -5.49
CA ILE A 195 3.08 0.29 -6.66
C ILE A 195 4.07 -0.19 -7.74
N GLN A 196 5.29 -0.56 -7.34
CA GLN A 196 6.35 -1.01 -8.25
C GLN A 196 5.99 -2.31 -8.99
N SER A 197 5.01 -3.07 -8.50
CA SER A 197 4.52 -4.28 -9.18
C SER A 197 3.70 -3.96 -10.43
N TYR A 198 3.23 -2.72 -10.58
CA TYR A 198 2.28 -2.34 -11.62
C TYR A 198 2.70 -1.10 -12.41
N VAL A 199 3.34 -0.13 -11.76
CA VAL A 199 3.80 1.09 -12.43
C VAL A 199 5.25 0.90 -12.86
N VAL A 200 5.45 0.64 -14.15
CA VAL A 200 6.77 0.44 -14.76
C VAL A 200 6.97 1.53 -15.80
N ASN A 201 8.18 2.07 -15.87
CA ASN A 201 8.56 3.02 -16.92
C ASN A 201 8.96 2.22 -18.16
N SER A 202 8.27 2.39 -19.28
CA SER A 202 8.54 1.69 -20.53
C SER A 202 9.96 1.94 -21.08
N ASN A 203 10.56 3.07 -20.73
CA ASN A 203 11.94 3.40 -21.09
C ASN A 203 13.00 2.69 -20.21
N ASN A 204 12.60 2.08 -19.10
CA ASN A 204 13.47 1.33 -18.20
C ASN A 204 13.34 -0.19 -18.32
N THR A 205 12.59 -0.70 -19.29
CA THR A 205 12.67 -2.08 -19.71
C THR A 205 13.96 -2.27 -20.54
N GLN A 206 15.12 -2.05 -19.95
CA GLN A 206 16.24 -2.89 -20.28
C GLN A 206 15.79 -4.30 -19.97
N GLN A 207 15.50 -5.06 -21.01
CA GLN A 207 15.39 -6.49 -20.94
C GLN A 207 16.76 -6.96 -20.43
N TYR A 208 16.85 -7.09 -19.09
CA TYR A 208 18.03 -7.72 -18.50
C TYR A 208 18.01 -9.13 -19.04
N ASP A 209 18.91 -9.41 -19.95
CA ASP A 209 19.29 -10.78 -20.22
C ASP A 209 19.96 -11.29 -18.93
N TYR A 210 19.15 -11.95 -18.10
CA TYR A 210 19.60 -12.48 -16.82
C TYR A 210 20.80 -13.42 -17.01
N ASP A 211 20.83 -14.14 -18.13
CA ASP A 211 21.92 -15.07 -18.46
C ASP A 211 23.22 -14.31 -18.75
N GLU A 212 23.13 -13.20 -19.47
CA GLU A 212 24.29 -12.36 -19.77
C GLU A 212 24.79 -11.59 -18.52
N SER A 213 23.88 -11.07 -17.72
CA SER A 213 24.20 -10.39 -16.46
C SER A 213 24.81 -11.33 -15.41
N ILE A 214 24.32 -12.57 -15.33
CA ILE A 214 24.89 -13.61 -14.45
C ILE A 214 26.28 -14.02 -14.97
N LYS A 215 26.46 -14.18 -16.28
CA LYS A 215 27.78 -14.47 -16.88
C LYS A 215 28.79 -13.36 -16.66
N GLU A 216 28.39 -12.09 -16.82
CA GLU A 216 29.26 -10.95 -16.51
C GLU A 216 29.62 -10.89 -15.03
N TRP A 217 28.66 -11.09 -14.12
CA TRP A 217 28.89 -11.11 -12.69
C TRP A 217 29.82 -12.26 -12.28
N LEU A 218 29.64 -13.45 -12.84
CA LEU A 218 30.52 -14.61 -12.61
C LEU A 218 31.94 -14.37 -13.14
N ASN A 219 32.08 -13.71 -14.29
CA ASN A 219 33.40 -13.37 -14.86
C ASN A 219 34.13 -12.27 -14.07
N GLN A 220 33.40 -11.38 -13.39
CA GLN A 220 33.96 -10.35 -12.53
C GLN A 220 34.18 -10.85 -11.09
N SER A 221 33.64 -11.99 -10.71
CA SER A 221 33.79 -12.56 -9.39
C SER A 221 35.14 -13.30 -9.26
N VAL A 222 35.65 -13.40 -8.02
CA VAL A 222 36.94 -14.02 -7.67
C VAL A 222 36.95 -15.57 -7.85
N PHE A 223 35.86 -16.14 -8.44
CA PHE A 223 35.77 -17.57 -8.69
C PHE A 223 36.70 -18.01 -9.81
N THR A 224 37.44 -19.10 -9.59
CA THR A 224 38.24 -19.73 -10.64
C THR A 224 37.33 -20.30 -11.73
N HIS A 225 37.85 -20.38 -12.97
CA HIS A 225 37.11 -20.89 -14.14
C HIS A 225 36.43 -22.27 -13.87
N SER A 226 37.06 -23.09 -13.05
CA SER A 226 36.54 -24.41 -12.66
C SER A 226 35.30 -24.33 -11.77
N GLN A 227 35.22 -23.35 -10.87
CA GLN A 227 34.07 -23.14 -9.99
C GLN A 227 32.88 -22.52 -10.74
N VAL A 228 33.14 -21.67 -11.73
CA VAL A 228 32.09 -21.11 -12.61
C VAL A 228 31.39 -22.19 -13.43
N ASN A 229 32.17 -23.10 -14.03
CA ASN A 229 31.62 -24.22 -14.81
C ASN A 229 30.82 -25.20 -13.92
N GLN A 230 31.24 -25.42 -12.68
CA GLN A 230 30.50 -26.26 -11.74
C GLN A 230 29.15 -25.63 -11.31
N PHE A 231 29.09 -24.32 -11.23
CA PHE A 231 27.86 -23.59 -10.92
C PHE A 231 26.89 -23.56 -12.10
N LEU A 232 27.39 -23.37 -13.33
CA LEU A 232 26.58 -23.37 -14.56
C LEU A 232 25.94 -24.72 -14.82
N ASN A 233 26.65 -25.84 -14.54
CA ASN A 233 26.09 -27.21 -14.68
C ASN A 233 25.04 -27.58 -13.62
N ILE A 234 24.80 -26.77 -12.61
CA ILE A 234 23.74 -26.98 -11.61
C ILE A 234 22.44 -26.26 -12.03
N ILE A 235 22.51 -25.28 -12.94
CA ILE A 235 21.40 -24.43 -13.37
C ILE A 235 20.78 -24.95 -14.68
N GLU A 236 21.48 -25.79 -15.46
CA GLU A 236 20.93 -26.56 -16.58
C GLU A 236 20.17 -27.82 -16.08
#